data_96b7547110d2d4c5a90a8dc55cab0b16
#
_entry.id   96b7547110d2d4c5a90a8dc55cab0b16
#
_cell.length_a   1.000
_cell.length_b   1.000
_cell.length_c   1.000
_cell.angle_alpha   90.00
_cell.angle_beta   90.00
_cell.angle_gamma   90.00
#
_symmetry.space_group_name_H-M   'P 1'
#
loop_
_entity.id
_entity.type
_entity.pdbx_description
1 polymer ?
#
loop_
_entity_poly.entity_id
_entity_poly.type
_entity_poly.pdbx_seq_one_letter_code
_entity_poly.pdbx_strand_id
1 'polypeptide(L)'
;MAQVSIGQVENLEDLVRGLQSVREALETSCREQIAVAEQKCEEAREEARNSESMLETAVQQEQAGKQEVENTEQALESSQGSLASAQSLLSSCLAQPNDEDGTSPDCSGEYSSVAEAEAAIEQAQSMLEQAKAEFELATENRQVMEQRADLAKQAQAMAEQTLEQAQQECNARLATVDQAIEIGAARLNAAQQALEAYLATSPSAAEFHAWLKWNPAQNGCPVTPDTLRDRMNLSSEQRRLFQEYLYDRNPAYRKQVDKYRNQWATARGDAERNIVARKARIHLSGEFGEQMARHALAPLGGRIETQGRTFVGDNGRYTKTDLLVTELRVPVILGRGEGMGAPVGGSMAFEVKCGKAEYLYSQKNHMIFQAEGHKQADAQCTLCSRDIHDLPAEKQKELRDAMREAGSPMVGMLPRKNEIDQSCLDFIRQNEDERP
;
A
#
# COMPACT_ATOMS: atom_id res chain seq x y z
N MET A 1 31.04 -8.93 21.69
CA MET A 1 29.66 -8.84 21.21
C MET A 1 29.50 -7.46 20.59
N ALA A 2 28.98 -7.35 19.37
CA ALA A 2 28.71 -6.04 18.78
C ALA A 2 27.69 -5.31 19.65
N GLN A 3 27.99 -4.08 20.02
CA GLN A 3 27.13 -3.23 20.83
C GLN A 3 25.92 -2.82 19.97
N VAL A 4 24.71 -3.19 20.40
CA VAL A 4 23.47 -2.81 19.71
C VAL A 4 23.11 -1.38 20.07
N SER A 5 22.93 -0.49 19.09
CA SER A 5 22.52 0.89 19.30
C SER A 5 21.01 1.04 19.47
N ILE A 6 20.57 2.12 20.11
CA ILE A 6 19.15 2.47 20.26
C ILE A 6 18.51 2.64 18.85
N GLY A 7 19.22 3.29 17.92
CA GLY A 7 18.74 3.52 16.57
C GLY A 7 18.53 2.21 15.76
N GLN A 8 19.36 1.20 16.00
CA GLN A 8 19.20 -0.13 15.38
C GLN A 8 17.95 -0.84 15.89
N VAL A 9 17.64 -0.75 17.19
CA VAL A 9 16.39 -1.34 17.74
C VAL A 9 15.18 -0.67 17.15
N GLU A 10 15.14 0.67 17.10
CA GLU A 10 14.03 1.40 16.48
C GLU A 10 13.87 1.09 14.98
N ASN A 11 14.97 0.89 14.24
CA ASN A 11 14.89 0.47 12.84
C ASN A 11 14.25 -0.92 12.69
N LEU A 12 14.56 -1.85 13.60
CA LEU A 12 13.93 -3.17 13.61
C LEU A 12 12.45 -3.11 13.99
N GLU A 13 12.07 -2.25 14.94
CA GLU A 13 10.66 -1.99 15.29
C GLU A 13 9.88 -1.46 14.08
N ASP A 14 10.43 -0.47 13.37
CA ASP A 14 9.81 0.09 12.16
C ASP A 14 9.70 -0.95 11.05
N LEU A 15 10.73 -1.80 10.87
CA LEU A 15 10.71 -2.88 9.90
C LEU A 15 9.59 -3.89 10.19
N VAL A 16 9.48 -4.36 11.43
CA VAL A 16 8.45 -5.33 11.83
C VAL A 16 7.05 -4.72 11.65
N ARG A 17 6.85 -3.47 12.05
CA ARG A 17 5.59 -2.74 11.86
C ARG A 17 5.26 -2.58 10.37
N GLY A 18 6.26 -2.25 9.55
CA GLY A 18 6.10 -2.16 8.09
C GLY A 18 5.69 -3.50 7.47
N LEU A 19 6.30 -4.60 7.86
CA LEU A 19 5.93 -5.95 7.41
C LEU A 19 4.50 -6.32 7.82
N GLN A 20 4.07 -5.97 9.04
CA GLN A 20 2.68 -6.20 9.50
C GLN A 20 1.68 -5.42 8.63
N SER A 21 1.97 -4.15 8.30
CA SER A 21 1.12 -3.36 7.41
C SER A 21 1.07 -3.95 5.99
N VAL A 22 2.18 -4.45 5.47
CA VAL A 22 2.23 -5.15 4.17
C VAL A 22 1.39 -6.43 4.21
N ARG A 23 1.44 -7.20 5.31
CA ARG A 23 0.62 -8.39 5.50
C ARG A 23 -0.87 -8.07 5.44
N GLU A 24 -1.32 -7.04 6.16
CA GLU A 24 -2.73 -6.61 6.18
C GLU A 24 -3.22 -6.18 4.79
N ALA A 25 -2.40 -5.40 4.08
CA ALA A 25 -2.71 -4.98 2.71
C ALA A 25 -2.78 -6.18 1.74
N LEU A 26 -1.85 -7.13 1.87
CA LEU A 26 -1.83 -8.35 1.06
C LEU A 26 -3.04 -9.23 1.36
N GLU A 27 -3.42 -9.40 2.62
CA GLU A 27 -4.60 -10.18 3.02
C GLU A 27 -5.88 -9.60 2.41
N THR A 28 -6.02 -8.27 2.42
CA THR A 28 -7.14 -7.58 1.78
C THR A 28 -7.17 -7.83 0.28
N SER A 29 -6.05 -7.64 -0.40
CA SER A 29 -5.94 -7.88 -1.85
C SER A 29 -6.21 -9.35 -2.22
N CYS A 30 -5.71 -10.29 -1.43
CA CYS A 30 -5.97 -11.71 -1.62
C CYS A 30 -7.46 -12.06 -1.48
N ARG A 31 -8.12 -11.51 -0.46
CA ARG A 31 -9.57 -11.71 -0.26
C ARG A 31 -10.36 -11.21 -1.46
N GLU A 32 -10.02 -10.06 -2.01
CA GLU A 32 -10.68 -9.51 -3.20
C GLU A 32 -10.45 -10.39 -4.44
N GLN A 33 -9.22 -10.86 -4.66
CA GLN A 33 -8.89 -11.73 -5.79
C GLN A 33 -9.61 -13.07 -5.72
N ILE A 34 -9.65 -13.69 -4.55
CA ILE A 34 -10.36 -14.96 -4.32
C ILE A 34 -11.86 -14.76 -4.52
N ALA A 35 -12.46 -13.70 -4.01
CA ALA A 35 -13.89 -13.41 -4.19
C ALA A 35 -14.29 -13.26 -5.66
N VAL A 36 -13.46 -12.60 -6.47
CA VAL A 36 -13.66 -12.49 -7.93
C VAL A 36 -13.56 -13.86 -8.61
N ALA A 37 -12.63 -14.71 -8.21
CA ALA A 37 -12.49 -16.05 -8.76
C ALA A 37 -13.65 -16.97 -8.33
N GLU A 38 -14.13 -16.88 -7.10
CA GLU A 38 -15.31 -17.59 -6.59
C GLU A 38 -16.57 -17.21 -7.37
N GLN A 39 -16.79 -15.93 -7.61
CA GLN A 39 -17.91 -15.45 -8.39
C GLN A 39 -17.89 -16.05 -9.82
N LYS A 40 -16.75 -15.99 -10.50
CA LYS A 40 -16.60 -16.57 -11.84
C LYS A 40 -16.82 -18.09 -11.86
N CYS A 41 -16.37 -18.77 -10.82
CA CYS A 41 -16.57 -20.20 -10.67
C CYS A 41 -18.06 -20.54 -10.52
N GLU A 42 -18.80 -19.77 -9.71
CA GLU A 42 -20.25 -19.99 -9.55
C GLU A 42 -21.03 -19.65 -10.83
N GLU A 43 -20.68 -18.58 -11.53
CA GLU A 43 -21.26 -18.24 -12.84
C GLU A 43 -21.05 -19.38 -13.84
N ALA A 44 -19.85 -19.95 -13.91
CA ALA A 44 -19.55 -21.07 -14.81
C ALA A 44 -20.31 -22.36 -14.42
N ARG A 45 -20.48 -22.62 -13.14
CA ARG A 45 -21.30 -23.75 -12.64
C ARG A 45 -22.76 -23.61 -12.99
N GLU A 46 -23.29 -22.39 -12.89
CA GLU A 46 -24.68 -22.11 -13.25
C GLU A 46 -24.88 -22.29 -14.77
N GLU A 47 -23.97 -21.82 -15.58
CA GLU A 47 -24.04 -22.01 -17.05
C GLU A 47 -23.94 -23.49 -17.43
N ALA A 48 -23.09 -24.27 -16.77
CA ALA A 48 -22.98 -25.72 -16.99
C ALA A 48 -24.31 -26.43 -16.68
N ARG A 49 -24.92 -26.13 -15.51
CA ARG A 49 -26.24 -26.68 -15.12
C ARG A 49 -27.34 -26.34 -16.12
N ASN A 50 -27.38 -25.07 -16.56
CA ASN A 50 -28.37 -24.60 -17.54
C ASN A 50 -28.18 -25.30 -18.90
N SER A 51 -26.94 -25.46 -19.32
CA SER A 51 -26.64 -26.16 -20.60
C SER A 51 -26.98 -27.64 -20.54
N GLU A 52 -26.77 -28.31 -19.40
CA GLU A 52 -27.21 -29.69 -19.19
C GLU A 52 -28.76 -29.82 -19.25
N SER A 53 -29.49 -28.94 -18.61
CA SER A 53 -30.94 -28.92 -18.65
C SER A 53 -31.49 -28.69 -20.09
N MET A 54 -30.84 -27.81 -20.86
CA MET A 54 -31.19 -27.59 -22.27
C MET A 54 -30.90 -28.83 -23.12
N LEU A 55 -29.81 -29.55 -22.87
CA LEU A 55 -29.48 -30.79 -23.55
C LEU A 55 -30.49 -31.88 -23.21
N GLU A 56 -30.89 -32.03 -21.94
CA GLU A 56 -31.95 -32.99 -21.56
C GLU A 56 -33.25 -32.71 -22.32
N THR A 57 -33.64 -31.43 -22.43
CA THR A 57 -34.84 -31.03 -23.18
C THR A 57 -34.71 -31.38 -24.68
N ALA A 58 -33.57 -31.11 -25.28
CA ALA A 58 -33.30 -31.43 -26.68
C ALA A 58 -33.32 -32.96 -26.95
N VAL A 59 -32.79 -33.76 -26.02
CA VAL A 59 -32.86 -35.23 -26.10
C VAL A 59 -34.30 -35.72 -26.04
N GLN A 60 -35.13 -35.15 -25.16
CA GLN A 60 -36.55 -35.50 -25.09
C GLN A 60 -37.31 -35.11 -26.40
N GLN A 61 -37.02 -33.97 -27.00
CA GLN A 61 -37.58 -33.54 -28.24
C GLN A 61 -37.17 -34.47 -29.40
N GLU A 62 -35.91 -34.87 -29.49
CA GLU A 62 -35.45 -35.85 -30.48
C GLU A 62 -36.17 -37.20 -30.33
N GLN A 63 -36.32 -37.69 -29.09
CA GLN A 63 -37.05 -38.92 -28.84
C GLN A 63 -38.55 -38.84 -29.25
N ALA A 64 -39.19 -37.70 -28.96
CA ALA A 64 -40.57 -37.46 -29.34
C ALA A 64 -40.72 -37.39 -30.87
N GLY A 65 -39.80 -36.69 -31.57
CA GLY A 65 -39.80 -36.65 -33.04
C GLY A 65 -39.58 -38.01 -33.66
N LYS A 66 -38.70 -38.83 -33.08
CA LYS A 66 -38.49 -40.22 -33.54
C LYS A 66 -39.78 -41.05 -33.43
N GLN A 67 -40.45 -40.93 -32.28
CA GLN A 67 -41.72 -41.65 -32.07
C GLN A 67 -42.81 -41.19 -33.07
N GLU A 68 -42.85 -39.89 -33.38
CA GLU A 68 -43.83 -39.38 -34.39
C GLU A 68 -43.53 -39.89 -35.79
N VAL A 69 -42.26 -40.02 -36.21
CA VAL A 69 -41.86 -40.66 -37.43
C VAL A 69 -42.37 -42.13 -37.49
N GLU A 70 -42.13 -42.89 -36.41
CA GLU A 70 -42.59 -44.28 -36.29
C GLU A 70 -44.13 -44.40 -36.39
N ASN A 71 -44.87 -43.50 -35.72
CA ASN A 71 -46.34 -43.47 -35.77
C ASN A 71 -46.85 -43.14 -37.18
N THR A 72 -46.24 -42.16 -37.83
CA THR A 72 -46.63 -41.77 -39.18
C THR A 72 -46.26 -42.84 -40.27
N GLU A 73 -45.17 -43.57 -40.07
CA GLU A 73 -44.82 -44.73 -40.91
C GLU A 73 -45.85 -45.82 -40.75
N GLN A 74 -46.29 -46.14 -39.55
CA GLN A 74 -47.38 -47.12 -39.32
C GLN A 74 -48.72 -46.70 -39.93
N ALA A 75 -49.04 -45.37 -39.83
CA ALA A 75 -50.26 -44.85 -40.47
C ALA A 75 -50.20 -44.95 -41.99
N LEU A 76 -49.08 -44.69 -42.62
CA LEU A 76 -48.86 -44.88 -44.05
C LEU A 76 -49.01 -46.33 -44.45
N GLU A 77 -48.43 -47.28 -43.72
CA GLU A 77 -48.57 -48.72 -44.00
C GLU A 77 -50.03 -49.18 -43.86
N SER A 78 -50.75 -48.68 -42.84
CA SER A 78 -52.19 -48.96 -42.70
C SER A 78 -53.02 -48.42 -43.88
N SER A 79 -52.72 -47.19 -44.34
CA SER A 79 -53.40 -46.59 -45.55
C SER A 79 -53.10 -47.38 -46.79
N GLN A 80 -51.86 -47.86 -46.98
CA GLN A 80 -51.50 -48.73 -48.08
C GLN A 80 -52.25 -50.07 -48.03
N GLY A 81 -52.44 -50.68 -46.91
CA GLY A 81 -53.23 -51.87 -46.68
C GLY A 81 -54.71 -51.65 -47.00
N SER A 82 -55.24 -50.47 -46.67
CA SER A 82 -56.63 -50.08 -47.03
C SER A 82 -56.81 -49.92 -48.53
N LEU A 83 -55.86 -49.31 -49.21
CA LEU A 83 -55.85 -49.17 -50.66
C LEU A 83 -55.83 -50.55 -51.32
N ALA A 84 -54.97 -51.45 -50.90
CA ALA A 84 -54.91 -52.81 -51.44
C ALA A 84 -56.24 -53.54 -51.27
N SER A 85 -56.89 -53.37 -50.14
CA SER A 85 -58.20 -53.93 -49.82
C SER A 85 -59.30 -53.33 -50.76
N ALA A 86 -59.33 -52.02 -50.95
CA ALA A 86 -60.25 -51.29 -51.80
C ALA A 86 -60.04 -51.69 -53.28
N GLN A 87 -58.82 -51.84 -53.73
CA GLN A 87 -58.49 -52.32 -55.10
C GLN A 87 -58.93 -53.75 -55.31
N SER A 88 -58.81 -54.62 -54.32
CA SER A 88 -59.30 -55.98 -54.38
C SER A 88 -60.82 -56.06 -54.50
N LEU A 89 -61.55 -55.19 -53.75
CA LEU A 89 -63.00 -55.11 -53.82
C LEU A 89 -63.47 -54.58 -55.18
N LEU A 90 -62.82 -53.53 -55.74
CA LEU A 90 -63.08 -53.00 -57.05
C LEU A 90 -62.85 -54.08 -58.13
N SER A 91 -61.75 -54.79 -58.03
CA SER A 91 -61.44 -55.88 -58.94
C SER A 91 -62.54 -56.99 -58.95
N SER A 92 -63.00 -57.27 -57.69
CA SER A 92 -64.10 -58.25 -57.54
C SER A 92 -65.43 -57.77 -58.10
N CYS A 93 -65.74 -56.48 -57.93
CA CYS A 93 -66.94 -55.87 -58.53
C CYS A 93 -66.90 -55.89 -60.07
N LEU A 94 -65.74 -55.49 -60.63
CA LEU A 94 -65.54 -55.47 -62.11
C LEU A 94 -65.57 -56.86 -62.75
N ALA A 95 -65.32 -57.94 -61.95
CA ALA A 95 -65.36 -59.33 -62.45
C ALA A 95 -66.73 -59.92 -62.38
N GLN A 96 -67.75 -59.23 -61.86
CA GLN A 96 -69.12 -59.73 -61.82
C GLN A 96 -69.71 -59.76 -63.28
N PRO A 97 -70.50 -60.79 -63.62
CA PRO A 97 -71.13 -60.86 -64.91
C PRO A 97 -72.17 -59.73 -65.04
N ASN A 98 -72.39 -59.26 -66.28
CA ASN A 98 -73.46 -58.31 -66.56
C ASN A 98 -74.83 -58.90 -66.21
N ASP A 99 -75.69 -58.06 -65.66
CA ASP A 99 -77.10 -58.49 -65.36
C ASP A 99 -77.80 -58.98 -66.59
N GLU A 100 -78.94 -59.67 -66.37
CA GLU A 100 -79.74 -60.28 -67.45
C GLU A 100 -80.21 -59.26 -68.55
N ASP A 101 -80.22 -57.94 -68.16
CA ASP A 101 -80.51 -56.82 -69.02
C ASP A 101 -79.29 -56.23 -69.75
N GLY A 102 -78.10 -56.80 -69.59
CA GLY A 102 -76.85 -56.38 -70.20
C GLY A 102 -76.18 -55.14 -69.59
N THR A 103 -76.64 -54.71 -68.43
CA THR A 103 -76.03 -53.60 -67.67
C THR A 103 -74.82 -54.10 -66.90
N SER A 104 -73.69 -53.34 -66.99
CA SER A 104 -72.47 -53.61 -66.22
C SER A 104 -72.71 -53.35 -64.74
N PRO A 105 -72.08 -54.10 -63.81
CA PRO A 105 -72.20 -53.85 -62.39
C PRO A 105 -71.85 -52.42 -61.99
N ASP A 106 -72.64 -51.80 -61.12
CA ASP A 106 -72.37 -50.45 -60.65
C ASP A 106 -71.26 -50.53 -59.54
N CYS A 107 -70.02 -50.25 -59.95
CA CYS A 107 -68.83 -50.20 -59.07
C CYS A 107 -68.43 -48.79 -58.61
N SER A 108 -69.40 -47.82 -58.66
CA SER A 108 -69.10 -46.43 -58.30
C SER A 108 -68.66 -46.23 -56.83
N GLY A 109 -69.21 -47.09 -55.95
CA GLY A 109 -68.82 -47.07 -54.54
C GLY A 109 -67.36 -47.55 -54.32
N GLU A 110 -66.95 -48.59 -55.02
CA GLU A 110 -65.60 -49.15 -54.94
C GLU A 110 -64.57 -48.16 -55.58
N TYR A 111 -64.93 -47.48 -56.67
CA TYR A 111 -64.07 -46.39 -57.20
C TYR A 111 -63.92 -45.24 -56.23
N SER A 112 -64.98 -44.84 -55.51
CA SER A 112 -64.90 -43.83 -54.46
C SER A 112 -64.00 -44.30 -53.34
N SER A 113 -64.12 -45.55 -52.89
CA SER A 113 -63.27 -46.11 -51.85
C SER A 113 -61.79 -46.18 -52.22
N VAL A 114 -61.50 -46.49 -53.50
CA VAL A 114 -60.09 -46.42 -53.97
C VAL A 114 -59.56 -44.98 -53.95
N ALA A 115 -60.34 -44.00 -54.45
CA ALA A 115 -59.96 -42.62 -54.49
C ALA A 115 -59.76 -42.04 -53.05
N GLU A 116 -60.65 -42.42 -52.13
CA GLU A 116 -60.50 -42.05 -50.72
C GLU A 116 -59.22 -42.66 -50.08
N ALA A 117 -58.88 -43.89 -50.37
CA ALA A 117 -57.68 -44.54 -49.90
C ALA A 117 -56.42 -43.97 -50.56
N GLU A 118 -56.46 -43.60 -51.85
CA GLU A 118 -55.33 -42.88 -52.50
C GLU A 118 -55.08 -41.50 -51.82
N ALA A 119 -56.15 -40.72 -51.60
CA ALA A 119 -56.05 -39.44 -50.89
C ALA A 119 -55.52 -39.60 -49.47
N ALA A 120 -55.90 -40.68 -48.75
CA ALA A 120 -55.37 -41.01 -47.41
C ALA A 120 -53.85 -41.33 -47.44
N ILE A 121 -53.38 -41.99 -48.51
CA ILE A 121 -51.92 -42.23 -48.67
C ILE A 121 -51.17 -40.93 -48.92
N GLU A 122 -51.65 -40.06 -49.82
CA GLU A 122 -51.01 -38.77 -50.09
C GLU A 122 -50.91 -37.92 -48.77
N GLN A 123 -51.98 -37.89 -47.99
CA GLN A 123 -51.98 -37.23 -46.70
C GLN A 123 -50.95 -37.87 -45.72
N ALA A 124 -50.93 -39.20 -45.60
CA ALA A 124 -50.00 -39.89 -44.70
C ALA A 124 -48.54 -39.70 -45.16
N GLN A 125 -48.27 -39.66 -46.47
CA GLN A 125 -46.93 -39.37 -47.00
C GLN A 125 -46.48 -37.94 -46.64
N SER A 126 -47.36 -36.95 -46.81
CA SER A 126 -47.07 -35.55 -46.45
C SER A 126 -46.79 -35.42 -44.96
N MET A 127 -47.57 -36.11 -44.11
CA MET A 127 -47.35 -36.13 -42.68
C MET A 127 -46.02 -36.80 -42.32
N LEU A 128 -45.63 -37.88 -42.99
CA LEU A 128 -44.35 -38.55 -42.76
C LEU A 128 -43.14 -37.66 -43.15
N GLU A 129 -43.24 -36.97 -44.31
CA GLU A 129 -42.20 -36.02 -44.72
C GLU A 129 -42.01 -34.88 -43.70
N GLN A 130 -43.11 -34.32 -43.16
CA GLN A 130 -43.10 -33.33 -42.15
C GLN A 130 -42.47 -33.88 -40.85
N ALA A 131 -42.90 -35.05 -40.37
CA ALA A 131 -42.36 -35.69 -39.19
C ALA A 131 -40.85 -35.97 -39.32
N LYS A 132 -40.37 -36.40 -40.48
CA LYS A 132 -38.94 -36.61 -40.76
C LYS A 132 -38.17 -35.33 -40.73
N ALA A 133 -38.67 -34.23 -41.29
CA ALA A 133 -38.03 -32.92 -41.24
C ALA A 133 -37.95 -32.38 -39.81
N GLU A 134 -39.02 -32.53 -39.02
CA GLU A 134 -39.04 -32.14 -37.59
C GLU A 134 -38.06 -32.98 -36.76
N PHE A 135 -37.93 -34.27 -36.99
CA PHE A 135 -36.97 -35.14 -36.33
C PHE A 135 -35.53 -34.79 -36.70
N GLU A 136 -35.24 -34.49 -37.98
CA GLU A 136 -33.88 -34.04 -38.38
C GLU A 136 -33.49 -32.73 -37.67
N LEU A 137 -34.40 -31.75 -37.60
CA LEU A 137 -34.18 -30.51 -36.89
C LEU A 137 -33.95 -30.73 -35.38
N ALA A 138 -34.73 -31.65 -34.78
CA ALA A 138 -34.55 -32.01 -33.36
C ALA A 138 -33.17 -32.67 -33.10
N THR A 139 -32.71 -33.52 -34.03
CA THR A 139 -31.40 -34.16 -33.97
C THR A 139 -30.26 -33.14 -34.08
N GLU A 140 -30.35 -32.18 -35.02
CA GLU A 140 -29.39 -31.08 -35.12
C GLU A 140 -29.35 -30.21 -33.85
N ASN A 141 -30.52 -29.87 -33.32
CA ASN A 141 -30.62 -29.10 -32.09
C ASN A 141 -29.96 -29.84 -30.90
N ARG A 142 -30.19 -31.14 -30.74
CA ARG A 142 -29.52 -31.95 -29.71
C ARG A 142 -28.01 -31.90 -29.86
N GLN A 143 -27.47 -32.03 -31.08
CA GLN A 143 -26.02 -31.96 -31.28
C GLN A 143 -25.43 -30.60 -30.90
N VAL A 144 -26.12 -29.49 -31.20
CA VAL A 144 -25.72 -28.17 -30.80
C VAL A 144 -25.73 -28.01 -29.27
N MET A 145 -26.78 -28.52 -28.62
CA MET A 145 -26.88 -28.47 -27.14
C MET A 145 -25.81 -29.33 -26.45
N GLU A 146 -25.47 -30.49 -27.05
CA GLU A 146 -24.38 -31.35 -26.57
C GLU A 146 -23.02 -30.61 -26.61
N GLN A 147 -22.70 -29.99 -27.75
CA GLN A 147 -21.47 -29.18 -27.84
C GLN A 147 -21.45 -28.02 -26.85
N ARG A 148 -22.58 -27.36 -26.64
CA ARG A 148 -22.70 -26.26 -25.68
C ARG A 148 -22.49 -26.75 -24.24
N ALA A 149 -23.06 -27.90 -23.87
CA ALA A 149 -22.89 -28.49 -22.53
C ALA A 149 -21.42 -28.88 -22.28
N ASP A 150 -20.75 -29.44 -23.30
CA ASP A 150 -19.31 -29.78 -23.17
C ASP A 150 -18.45 -28.54 -23.03
N LEU A 151 -18.69 -27.46 -23.74
CA LEU A 151 -17.99 -26.19 -23.63
C LEU A 151 -18.22 -25.57 -22.22
N ALA A 152 -19.45 -25.60 -21.73
CA ALA A 152 -19.78 -25.10 -20.41
C ALA A 152 -19.07 -25.89 -19.29
N LYS A 153 -18.97 -27.21 -19.39
CA LYS A 153 -18.21 -28.07 -18.49
C LYS A 153 -16.71 -27.76 -18.51
N GLN A 154 -16.15 -27.52 -19.70
CA GLN A 154 -14.75 -27.12 -19.80
C GLN A 154 -14.51 -25.75 -19.17
N ALA A 155 -15.42 -24.79 -19.38
CA ALA A 155 -15.33 -23.46 -18.75
C ALA A 155 -15.43 -23.55 -17.21
N GLN A 156 -16.31 -24.42 -16.68
CA GLN A 156 -16.39 -24.67 -15.23
C GLN A 156 -15.07 -25.23 -14.68
N ALA A 157 -14.50 -26.23 -15.33
CA ALA A 157 -13.24 -26.84 -14.89
C ALA A 157 -12.08 -25.81 -14.88
N MET A 158 -12.01 -24.95 -15.90
CA MET A 158 -11.02 -23.86 -15.95
C MET A 158 -11.23 -22.83 -14.84
N ALA A 159 -12.48 -22.47 -14.53
CA ALA A 159 -12.79 -21.53 -13.47
C ALA A 159 -12.43 -22.10 -12.09
N GLU A 160 -12.70 -23.38 -11.84
CA GLU A 160 -12.30 -24.08 -10.61
C GLU A 160 -10.77 -24.14 -10.45
N GLN A 161 -10.05 -24.44 -11.51
CA GLN A 161 -8.59 -24.42 -11.51
C GLN A 161 -8.04 -23.02 -11.24
N THR A 162 -8.66 -21.98 -11.80
CA THR A 162 -8.25 -20.57 -11.57
C THR A 162 -8.47 -20.17 -10.12
N LEU A 163 -9.58 -20.59 -9.50
CA LEU A 163 -9.87 -20.36 -8.09
C LEU A 163 -8.83 -21.05 -7.18
N GLU A 164 -8.53 -22.30 -7.45
CA GLU A 164 -7.52 -23.05 -6.69
C GLU A 164 -6.13 -22.39 -6.80
N GLN A 165 -5.72 -21.98 -8.00
CA GLN A 165 -4.47 -21.26 -8.21
C GLN A 165 -4.42 -19.93 -7.44
N ALA A 166 -5.48 -19.15 -7.48
CA ALA A 166 -5.56 -17.90 -6.72
C ALA A 166 -5.41 -18.12 -5.22
N GLN A 167 -6.06 -19.13 -4.67
CA GLN A 167 -5.94 -19.51 -3.25
C GLN A 167 -4.51 -19.96 -2.89
N GLN A 168 -3.90 -20.80 -3.72
CA GLN A 168 -2.53 -21.29 -3.50
C GLN A 168 -1.51 -20.14 -3.56
N GLU A 169 -1.60 -19.26 -4.55
CA GLU A 169 -0.71 -18.09 -4.66
C GLU A 169 -0.86 -17.13 -3.49
N CYS A 170 -2.08 -16.86 -3.05
CA CYS A 170 -2.33 -16.01 -1.89
C CYS A 170 -1.74 -16.62 -0.61
N ASN A 171 -1.95 -17.89 -0.36
CA ASN A 171 -1.40 -18.60 0.79
C ASN A 171 0.13 -18.58 0.78
N ALA A 172 0.77 -18.80 -0.37
CA ALA A 172 2.22 -18.76 -0.50
C ALA A 172 2.80 -17.36 -0.22
N ARG A 173 2.15 -16.31 -0.73
CA ARG A 173 2.55 -14.92 -0.47
C ARG A 173 2.41 -14.54 1.01
N LEU A 174 1.29 -14.87 1.63
CA LEU A 174 1.06 -14.62 3.05
C LEU A 174 2.08 -15.38 3.91
N ALA A 175 2.34 -16.65 3.64
CA ALA A 175 3.34 -17.44 4.36
C ALA A 175 4.74 -16.83 4.26
N THR A 176 5.11 -16.26 3.11
CA THR A 176 6.40 -15.58 2.92
C THR A 176 6.52 -14.33 3.80
N VAL A 177 5.46 -13.54 3.88
CA VAL A 177 5.43 -12.33 4.73
C VAL A 177 5.40 -12.71 6.20
N ASP A 178 4.63 -13.72 6.59
CA ASP A 178 4.57 -14.22 7.97
C ASP A 178 5.95 -14.72 8.44
N GLN A 179 6.69 -15.44 7.59
CA GLN A 179 8.06 -15.86 7.87
C GLN A 179 9.01 -14.67 8.04
N ALA A 180 8.86 -13.62 7.21
CA ALA A 180 9.66 -12.40 7.33
C ALA A 180 9.36 -11.66 8.64
N ILE A 181 8.10 -11.59 9.06
CA ILE A 181 7.66 -11.03 10.35
C ILE A 181 8.27 -11.81 11.51
N GLU A 182 8.21 -13.14 11.48
CA GLU A 182 8.78 -13.99 12.53
C GLU A 182 10.29 -13.79 12.70
N ILE A 183 11.04 -13.78 11.58
CA ILE A 183 12.49 -13.51 11.59
C ILE A 183 12.75 -12.10 12.10
N GLY A 184 11.99 -11.11 11.66
CA GLY A 184 12.10 -9.72 12.11
C GLY A 184 11.84 -9.57 13.60
N ALA A 185 10.78 -10.18 14.11
CA ALA A 185 10.40 -10.18 15.52
C ALA A 185 11.45 -10.88 16.40
N ALA A 186 12.01 -12.00 15.96
CA ALA A 186 13.07 -12.69 16.68
C ALA A 186 14.34 -11.81 16.78
N ARG A 187 14.74 -11.14 15.69
CA ARG A 187 15.86 -10.20 15.68
C ARG A 187 15.60 -9.00 16.57
N LEU A 188 14.40 -8.44 16.53
CA LEU A 188 13.99 -7.32 17.38
C LEU A 188 14.07 -7.71 18.86
N ASN A 189 13.54 -8.85 19.25
CA ASN A 189 13.60 -9.32 20.64
C ASN A 189 15.05 -9.49 21.13
N ALA A 190 15.91 -10.11 20.33
CA ALA A 190 17.33 -10.25 20.65
C ALA A 190 18.03 -8.88 20.78
N ALA A 191 17.71 -7.94 19.90
CA ALA A 191 18.27 -6.58 19.94
C ALA A 191 17.77 -5.79 21.15
N GLN A 192 16.49 -5.92 21.52
CA GLN A 192 15.91 -5.29 22.72
C GLN A 192 16.58 -5.83 24.00
N GLN A 193 16.77 -7.13 24.14
CA GLN A 193 17.47 -7.73 25.27
C GLN A 193 18.92 -7.25 25.37
N ALA A 194 19.62 -7.16 24.22
CA ALA A 194 20.99 -6.64 24.20
C ALA A 194 21.05 -5.16 24.58
N LEU A 195 20.08 -4.35 24.13
CA LEU A 195 19.95 -2.95 24.51
C LEU A 195 19.66 -2.79 26.02
N GLU A 196 18.74 -3.57 26.58
CA GLU A 196 18.43 -3.54 28.01
C GLU A 196 19.67 -3.85 28.84
N ALA A 197 20.44 -4.87 28.47
CA ALA A 197 21.71 -5.20 29.12
C ALA A 197 22.74 -4.06 29.01
N TYR A 198 22.81 -3.40 27.86
CA TYR A 198 23.69 -2.25 27.66
C TYR A 198 23.26 -1.05 28.53
N LEU A 199 21.96 -0.71 28.54
CA LEU A 199 21.45 0.38 29.37
C LEU A 199 21.65 0.14 30.86
N ALA A 200 21.58 -1.11 31.32
CA ALA A 200 21.84 -1.47 32.71
C ALA A 200 23.29 -1.28 33.12
N THR A 201 24.24 -1.34 32.19
CA THR A 201 25.68 -1.24 32.45
C THR A 201 26.28 0.13 32.09
N SER A 202 25.55 0.99 31.36
CA SER A 202 26.00 2.29 30.88
C SER A 202 25.04 3.41 31.32
N PRO A 203 25.34 4.13 32.41
CA PRO A 203 24.51 5.25 32.86
C PRO A 203 24.27 6.32 31.81
N SER A 204 25.30 6.70 31.04
CA SER A 204 25.16 7.70 29.97
C SER A 204 24.23 7.23 28.83
N ALA A 205 24.22 5.92 28.52
CA ALA A 205 23.31 5.35 27.56
C ALA A 205 21.86 5.33 28.07
N ALA A 206 21.69 5.01 29.37
CA ALA A 206 20.37 5.05 30.01
C ALA A 206 19.79 6.48 30.05
N GLU A 207 20.60 7.46 30.40
CA GLU A 207 20.24 8.89 30.41
C GLU A 207 19.89 9.35 28.98
N PHE A 208 20.70 8.95 27.97
CA PHE A 208 20.44 9.31 26.58
C PHE A 208 19.15 8.65 26.07
N HIS A 209 18.89 7.40 26.40
CA HIS A 209 17.65 6.72 26.06
C HIS A 209 16.43 7.41 26.71
N ALA A 210 16.53 7.80 27.99
CA ALA A 210 15.50 8.59 28.66
C ALA A 210 15.32 9.97 27.99
N TRP A 211 16.40 10.57 27.52
CA TRP A 211 16.38 11.82 26.78
C TRP A 211 15.61 11.67 25.45
N LEU A 212 15.80 10.61 24.69
CA LEU A 212 15.05 10.33 23.45
C LEU A 212 13.55 10.11 23.72
N LYS A 213 13.21 9.47 24.84
CA LYS A 213 11.82 9.15 25.23
C LYS A 213 11.14 10.24 26.06
N TRP A 214 11.77 11.39 26.24
CA TRP A 214 11.18 12.49 26.99
C TRP A 214 9.85 12.95 26.38
N ASN A 215 8.84 13.04 27.22
CA ASN A 215 7.50 13.51 26.84
C ASN A 215 7.02 14.58 27.84
N PRO A 216 7.08 15.87 27.48
CA PRO A 216 6.69 16.95 28.38
C PRO A 216 5.20 16.94 28.71
N ALA A 217 4.36 16.35 27.85
CA ALA A 217 2.93 16.28 28.08
C ALA A 217 2.55 15.40 29.29
N GLN A 218 3.41 14.47 29.69
CA GLN A 218 3.14 13.63 30.86
C GLN A 218 3.06 14.42 32.18
N ASN A 219 3.80 15.51 32.29
CA ASN A 219 3.88 16.31 33.49
C ASN A 219 2.99 17.56 33.45
N GLY A 220 2.43 17.93 32.31
CA GLY A 220 1.57 19.10 32.13
C GLY A 220 2.21 20.47 32.45
N CYS A 221 3.51 20.49 32.70
CA CYS A 221 4.23 21.73 33.06
C CYS A 221 4.61 22.51 31.80
N PRO A 222 4.55 23.84 31.84
CA PRO A 222 5.05 24.67 30.75
C PRO A 222 6.54 24.41 30.51
N VAL A 223 6.92 24.41 29.24
CA VAL A 223 8.33 24.34 28.85
C VAL A 223 8.94 25.73 28.88
N THR A 224 10.02 25.86 29.63
CA THR A 224 10.73 27.13 29.85
C THR A 224 12.11 27.14 29.19
N PRO A 225 12.80 28.28 29.10
CA PRO A 225 14.18 28.33 28.61
C PRO A 225 15.13 27.40 29.37
N ASP A 226 14.93 27.22 30.67
CA ASP A 226 15.76 26.31 31.44
C ASP A 226 15.53 24.86 31.07
N THR A 227 14.26 24.45 30.92
CA THR A 227 13.92 23.12 30.41
C THR A 227 14.55 22.83 29.04
N LEU A 228 14.51 23.80 28.12
CA LEU A 228 15.12 23.64 26.79
C LEU A 228 16.65 23.62 26.88
N ARG A 229 17.24 24.42 27.76
CA ARG A 229 18.71 24.43 27.97
C ARG A 229 19.20 23.09 28.49
N ASP A 230 18.51 22.52 29.46
CA ASP A 230 18.85 21.20 30.01
C ASP A 230 18.72 20.12 28.94
N ARG A 231 17.68 20.18 28.13
CA ARG A 231 17.47 19.26 27.01
C ARG A 231 18.57 19.35 25.94
N MET A 232 19.13 20.50 25.69
CA MET A 232 20.17 20.72 24.67
C MET A 232 21.59 20.61 25.24
N ASN A 233 21.75 20.46 26.54
CA ASN A 233 23.07 20.36 27.22
C ASN A 233 23.53 18.90 27.33
N LEU A 234 23.68 18.22 26.19
CA LEU A 234 24.19 16.85 26.13
C LEU A 234 25.66 16.80 26.55
N SER A 235 26.06 15.85 27.40
CA SER A 235 27.44 15.52 27.71
C SER A 235 28.20 15.06 26.45
N SER A 236 29.53 14.98 26.55
CA SER A 236 30.34 14.49 25.39
C SER A 236 29.94 13.06 24.98
N GLU A 237 29.70 12.19 25.96
CA GLU A 237 29.29 10.83 25.72
C GLU A 237 27.86 10.76 25.15
N GLN A 238 26.92 11.56 25.66
CA GLN A 238 25.56 11.64 25.07
C GLN A 238 25.59 12.20 23.65
N ARG A 239 26.48 13.17 23.34
CA ARG A 239 26.67 13.63 21.96
C ARG A 239 27.19 12.53 21.02
N ARG A 240 28.12 11.68 21.51
CA ARG A 240 28.61 10.51 20.77
C ARG A 240 27.45 9.55 20.48
N LEU A 241 26.67 9.17 21.48
CA LEU A 241 25.50 8.31 21.35
C LEU A 241 24.45 8.91 20.42
N PHE A 242 24.27 10.22 20.44
CA PHE A 242 23.35 10.89 19.50
C PHE A 242 23.85 10.84 18.07
N GLN A 243 25.15 10.91 17.83
CA GLN A 243 25.70 10.73 16.49
C GLN A 243 25.54 9.30 15.97
N GLU A 244 25.75 8.30 16.82
CA GLU A 244 25.45 6.89 16.47
C GLU A 244 23.96 6.72 16.13
N TYR A 245 23.09 7.29 16.94
CA TYR A 245 21.65 7.30 16.68
C TYR A 245 21.29 7.96 15.35
N LEU A 246 21.84 9.14 15.07
CA LEU A 246 21.63 9.83 13.78
C LEU A 246 22.19 9.02 12.61
N TYR A 247 23.35 8.42 12.76
CA TYR A 247 23.94 7.57 11.73
C TYR A 247 23.04 6.38 11.40
N ASP A 248 22.40 5.78 12.38
CA ASP A 248 21.48 4.68 12.18
C ASP A 248 20.12 5.12 11.59
N ARG A 249 19.58 6.26 12.05
CA ARG A 249 18.21 6.70 11.75
C ARG A 249 18.07 7.72 10.63
N ASN A 250 19.14 8.43 10.28
CA ASN A 250 19.11 9.49 9.26
C ASN A 250 20.01 9.14 8.06
N PRO A 251 19.46 8.63 6.94
CA PRO A 251 20.25 8.25 5.78
C PRO A 251 21.06 9.41 5.16
N ALA A 252 20.54 10.64 5.24
CA ALA A 252 21.26 11.81 4.73
C ALA A 252 22.50 12.13 5.59
N TYR A 253 22.34 12.08 6.93
CA TYR A 253 23.45 12.23 7.86
C TYR A 253 24.49 11.12 7.69
N ARG A 254 24.05 9.85 7.59
CA ARG A 254 24.91 8.70 7.32
C ARG A 254 25.74 8.92 6.06
N LYS A 255 25.11 9.29 4.95
CA LYS A 255 25.80 9.57 3.68
C LYS A 255 26.88 10.64 3.81
N GLN A 256 26.63 11.69 4.60
CA GLN A 256 27.63 12.73 4.83
C GLN A 256 28.79 12.22 5.71
N VAL A 257 28.49 11.49 6.78
CA VAL A 257 29.50 10.88 7.63
C VAL A 257 30.39 9.93 6.84
N ASP A 258 29.80 9.02 6.07
CA ASP A 258 30.54 8.04 5.24
C ASP A 258 31.43 8.75 4.20
N LYS A 259 30.97 9.84 3.62
CA LYS A 259 31.77 10.66 2.72
C LYS A 259 33.04 11.18 3.42
N TYR A 260 32.90 11.72 4.63
CA TYR A 260 34.05 12.28 5.38
C TYR A 260 34.94 11.18 5.97
N ARG A 261 34.39 10.04 6.40
CA ARG A 261 35.15 8.85 6.80
C ARG A 261 36.02 8.36 5.66
N ASN A 262 35.44 8.20 4.45
CA ASN A 262 36.20 7.78 3.27
C ASN A 262 37.28 8.77 2.87
N GLN A 263 36.98 10.09 2.88
CA GLN A 263 37.98 11.12 2.61
C GLN A 263 39.10 11.14 3.66
N TRP A 264 38.77 10.94 4.93
CA TRP A 264 39.74 10.85 6.02
C TRP A 264 40.68 9.64 5.86
N ALA A 265 40.10 8.47 5.57
CA ALA A 265 40.83 7.22 5.40
C ALA A 265 41.75 7.21 4.15
N THR A 266 41.39 7.98 3.12
CA THR A 266 42.18 8.06 1.88
C THR A 266 43.15 9.23 1.84
N ALA A 267 43.12 10.13 2.84
CA ALA A 267 43.96 11.33 2.91
C ALA A 267 45.44 10.97 3.10
N ARG A 268 46.28 11.54 2.24
CA ARG A 268 47.75 11.33 2.24
C ARG A 268 48.45 12.39 3.10
N GLY A 269 48.57 12.10 4.39
CA GLY A 269 49.32 12.95 5.32
C GLY A 269 48.44 14.04 6.00
N ASP A 270 49.02 14.77 6.94
CA ASP A 270 48.34 15.67 7.84
C ASP A 270 47.71 16.89 7.14
N ALA A 271 48.28 17.38 6.05
CA ALA A 271 47.76 18.49 5.30
C ALA A 271 46.37 18.19 4.70
N GLU A 272 46.20 17.01 4.08
CA GLU A 272 44.94 16.56 3.52
C GLU A 272 43.91 16.24 4.61
N ARG A 273 44.34 15.57 5.69
CA ARG A 273 43.50 15.32 6.87
C ARG A 273 42.97 16.62 7.48
N ASN A 274 43.80 17.67 7.58
CA ASN A 274 43.36 18.97 8.08
C ASN A 274 42.32 19.63 7.16
N ILE A 275 42.42 19.45 5.85
CA ILE A 275 41.39 19.94 4.89
C ILE A 275 40.08 19.18 5.10
N VAL A 276 40.12 17.86 5.22
CA VAL A 276 38.93 17.03 5.50
C VAL A 276 38.31 17.42 6.83
N ALA A 277 39.11 17.56 7.89
CA ALA A 277 38.65 18.00 9.21
C ALA A 277 37.93 19.36 9.15
N ARG A 278 38.50 20.33 8.42
CA ARG A 278 37.90 21.67 8.27
C ARG A 278 36.55 21.60 7.55
N LYS A 279 36.44 20.80 6.47
CA LYS A 279 35.20 20.59 5.74
C LYS A 279 34.14 19.87 6.59
N ALA A 280 34.53 18.83 7.30
CA ALA A 280 33.65 18.10 8.21
C ALA A 280 33.10 19.02 9.32
N ARG A 281 33.93 19.85 9.95
CA ARG A 281 33.51 20.85 10.95
C ARG A 281 32.44 21.83 10.39
N ILE A 282 32.54 22.22 9.12
CA ILE A 282 31.58 23.15 8.53
C ILE A 282 30.25 22.45 8.25
N HIS A 283 30.28 21.29 7.62
CA HIS A 283 29.07 20.63 7.11
C HIS A 283 28.39 19.72 8.16
N LEU A 284 29.16 18.92 8.91
CA LEU A 284 28.55 18.01 9.89
C LEU A 284 28.11 18.72 11.16
N SER A 285 28.84 19.75 11.61
CA SER A 285 28.46 20.43 12.86
C SER A 285 27.18 21.25 12.74
N GLY A 286 26.94 21.86 11.59
CA GLY A 286 25.67 22.55 11.32
C GLY A 286 24.50 21.58 11.37
N GLU A 287 24.59 20.51 10.56
CA GLU A 287 23.58 19.46 10.52
C GLU A 287 23.36 18.81 11.90
N PHE A 288 24.44 18.49 12.62
CA PHE A 288 24.34 17.90 13.96
C PHE A 288 23.61 18.82 14.94
N GLY A 289 23.90 20.12 14.94
CA GLY A 289 23.22 21.10 15.77
C GLY A 289 21.73 21.24 15.46
N GLU A 290 21.37 21.27 14.18
CA GLU A 290 19.97 21.27 13.75
C GLU A 290 19.24 20.00 14.15
N GLN A 291 19.85 18.83 13.94
CA GLN A 291 19.26 17.54 14.34
C GLN A 291 19.10 17.43 15.86
N MET A 292 20.05 17.93 16.62
CA MET A 292 19.94 17.97 18.08
C MET A 292 18.79 18.87 18.54
N ALA A 293 18.65 20.06 17.98
CA ALA A 293 17.54 20.95 18.24
C ALA A 293 16.21 20.31 17.84
N ARG A 294 16.14 19.67 16.66
CA ARG A 294 14.97 18.96 16.20
C ARG A 294 14.51 17.88 17.18
N HIS A 295 15.41 17.01 17.63
CA HIS A 295 15.06 15.92 18.55
C HIS A 295 14.72 16.43 19.95
N ALA A 296 15.36 17.51 20.39
CA ALA A 296 15.01 18.15 21.65
C ALA A 296 13.62 18.79 21.65
N LEU A 297 13.18 19.32 20.50
CA LEU A 297 11.93 20.07 20.33
C LEU A 297 10.76 19.20 19.81
N ALA A 298 11.04 18.11 19.13
CA ALA A 298 10.00 17.26 18.55
C ALA A 298 8.91 16.82 19.56
N PRO A 299 9.23 16.50 20.82
CA PRO A 299 8.22 16.11 21.80
C PRO A 299 7.27 17.24 22.22
N LEU A 300 7.58 18.51 21.90
CA LEU A 300 6.74 19.65 22.27
C LEU A 300 5.44 19.71 21.50
N GLY A 301 5.41 19.21 20.26
CA GLY A 301 4.24 19.35 19.35
C GLY A 301 3.77 18.04 18.75
N GLY A 302 2.63 18.10 18.05
CA GLY A 302 2.12 17.02 17.23
C GLY A 302 2.91 16.82 15.95
N ARG A 303 3.48 17.90 15.42
CA ARG A 303 4.26 17.90 14.16
C ARG A 303 5.46 18.82 14.25
N ILE A 304 6.58 18.40 13.66
CA ILE A 304 7.77 19.22 13.46
C ILE A 304 8.15 19.24 11.98
N GLU A 305 8.27 20.42 11.42
CA GLU A 305 8.70 20.64 10.03
C GLU A 305 10.13 21.20 10.04
N THR A 306 10.98 20.68 9.14
CA THR A 306 12.35 21.16 8.95
C THR A 306 12.43 21.85 7.59
N GLN A 307 12.94 23.10 7.57
CA GLN A 307 13.13 23.92 6.37
C GLN A 307 11.95 23.97 5.37
N GLY A 308 10.77 23.58 5.85
CA GLY A 308 9.60 23.34 4.99
C GLY A 308 8.78 24.61 4.70
N ARG A 309 8.64 25.49 5.67
CA ARG A 309 7.76 26.66 5.56
C ARG A 309 8.52 27.91 5.19
N THR A 310 8.09 28.53 4.10
CA THR A 310 8.60 29.82 3.68
C THR A 310 7.71 30.92 4.25
N PHE A 311 8.33 31.85 4.96
CA PHE A 311 7.68 33.07 5.44
C PHE A 311 8.09 34.24 4.55
N VAL A 312 7.14 35.12 4.26
CA VAL A 312 7.39 36.31 3.48
C VAL A 312 7.29 37.50 4.43
N GLY A 313 8.36 38.25 4.59
CA GLY A 313 8.37 39.47 5.37
C GLY A 313 7.68 40.67 4.63
N ASP A 314 7.40 41.73 5.38
CA ASP A 314 6.70 42.93 4.87
C ASP A 314 7.44 43.61 3.70
N ASN A 315 8.74 43.37 3.58
CA ASN A 315 9.58 43.88 2.48
C ASN A 315 9.62 43.00 1.23
N GLY A 316 8.73 41.94 1.17
CA GLY A 316 8.65 40.99 0.07
C GLY A 316 9.80 39.96 0.04
N ARG A 317 10.74 40.00 0.99
CA ARG A 317 11.76 38.97 1.14
C ARG A 317 11.19 37.74 1.82
N TYR A 318 11.69 36.58 1.45
CA TYR A 318 11.29 35.31 2.09
C TYR A 318 12.43 34.74 2.93
N THR A 319 12.07 34.06 3.98
CA THR A 319 12.97 33.23 4.80
C THR A 319 12.34 31.89 5.05
N LYS A 320 13.16 30.86 5.28
CA LYS A 320 12.72 29.55 5.71
C LYS A 320 13.10 29.38 7.17
N THR A 321 12.20 28.89 7.98
CA THR A 321 12.55 28.51 9.34
C THR A 321 13.29 27.18 9.33
N ASP A 322 14.30 27.05 10.20
CA ASP A 322 15.01 25.78 10.39
C ASP A 322 14.05 24.73 10.95
N LEU A 323 13.24 25.09 11.95
CA LEU A 323 12.28 24.21 12.59
C LEU A 323 10.97 24.95 12.87
N LEU A 324 9.84 24.35 12.51
CA LEU A 324 8.51 24.77 12.91
C LEU A 324 7.81 23.65 13.66
N VAL A 325 7.49 23.87 14.94
CA VAL A 325 6.71 22.97 15.77
C VAL A 325 5.28 23.45 15.78
N THR A 326 4.33 22.60 15.40
CA THR A 326 2.89 22.89 15.39
C THR A 326 2.14 21.93 16.30
N GLU A 327 0.91 22.29 16.64
CA GLU A 327 0.06 21.50 17.54
C GLU A 327 0.76 21.24 18.88
N LEU A 328 1.25 22.31 19.52
CA LEU A 328 1.94 22.17 20.79
C LEU A 328 1.12 21.40 21.82
N ARG A 329 1.73 20.40 22.42
CA ARG A 329 1.12 19.53 23.45
C ARG A 329 1.18 20.13 24.85
N VAL A 330 2.09 21.06 25.04
CA VAL A 330 2.30 21.80 26.29
C VAL A 330 2.55 23.26 25.95
N PRO A 331 2.21 24.21 26.84
CA PRO A 331 2.53 25.60 26.63
C PRO A 331 4.05 25.80 26.69
N VAL A 332 4.58 26.63 25.80
CA VAL A 332 6.00 27.05 25.80
C VAL A 332 6.09 28.50 26.18
N ILE A 333 6.87 28.81 27.23
CA ILE A 333 7.02 30.17 27.78
C ILE A 333 8.51 30.53 27.74
N LEU A 334 8.92 31.36 26.78
CA LEU A 334 10.32 31.76 26.61
C LEU A 334 10.66 33.08 27.31
N GLY A 335 9.68 33.83 27.75
CA GLY A 335 9.85 35.13 28.35
C GLY A 335 8.55 35.81 28.72
N ARG A 336 8.60 37.10 29.10
CA ARG A 336 7.43 37.92 29.35
C ARG A 336 7.19 38.83 28.15
N GLY A 337 5.99 38.85 27.61
CA GLY A 337 5.58 39.67 26.48
C GLY A 337 4.94 38.89 25.37
N GLU A 338 4.34 39.60 24.44
CA GLU A 338 3.68 39.06 23.24
C GLU A 338 4.73 38.36 22.33
N GLY A 339 4.41 37.21 21.77
CA GLY A 339 5.34 36.43 20.94
C GLY A 339 6.43 35.68 21.70
N MET A 340 6.50 35.79 23.03
CA MET A 340 7.48 35.11 23.88
C MET A 340 7.02 33.73 24.38
N GLY A 341 5.92 33.24 23.88
CA GLY A 341 5.38 31.92 24.21
C GLY A 341 4.21 31.56 23.33
N ALA A 342 3.92 30.28 23.26
CA ALA A 342 2.77 29.75 22.51
C ALA A 342 1.94 28.82 23.42
N PRO A 343 0.61 28.87 23.32
CA PRO A 343 -0.30 28.00 24.10
C PRO A 343 -0.30 26.56 23.53
N VAL A 344 -0.98 25.66 24.22
CA VAL A 344 -1.33 24.34 23.70
C VAL A 344 -2.13 24.50 22.38
N GLY A 345 -1.82 23.69 21.39
CA GLY A 345 -2.39 23.77 20.05
C GLY A 345 -1.75 24.84 19.15
N GLY A 346 -0.94 25.73 19.70
CA GLY A 346 -0.24 26.78 18.95
C GLY A 346 0.96 26.28 18.17
N SER A 347 1.67 27.21 17.56
CA SER A 347 2.86 26.98 16.72
C SER A 347 4.05 27.78 17.20
N MET A 348 5.26 27.24 16.99
CA MET A 348 6.50 27.91 17.34
C MET A 348 7.59 27.69 16.30
N ALA A 349 8.16 28.80 15.84
CA ALA A 349 9.29 28.79 14.91
C ALA A 349 10.63 28.87 15.67
N PHE A 350 11.58 28.06 15.24
CA PHE A 350 12.94 28.08 15.78
C PHE A 350 13.96 28.25 14.68
N GLU A 351 14.87 29.16 14.89
CA GLU A 351 16.08 29.34 14.08
C GLU A 351 17.27 28.77 14.87
N VAL A 352 18.13 28.00 14.21
CA VAL A 352 19.24 27.30 14.85
C VAL A 352 20.57 27.87 14.36
N LYS A 353 21.38 28.39 15.26
CA LYS A 353 22.67 29.03 14.94
C LYS A 353 23.82 28.38 15.71
N CYS A 354 24.52 27.46 15.06
CA CYS A 354 25.72 26.83 15.58
C CYS A 354 26.98 27.58 15.11
N GLY A 355 27.45 28.54 15.88
CA GLY A 355 28.60 29.34 15.50
C GLY A 355 29.44 29.81 16.69
N LYS A 356 30.68 30.26 16.44
CA LYS A 356 31.50 30.96 17.44
C LYS A 356 30.92 32.33 17.72
N ALA A 357 31.26 32.92 18.87
CA ALA A 357 30.74 34.18 19.34
C ALA A 357 30.76 35.31 18.29
N GLU A 358 31.90 35.58 17.68
CA GLU A 358 32.03 36.65 16.68
C GLU A 358 31.24 36.38 15.41
N TYR A 359 31.12 35.10 14.99
CA TYR A 359 30.26 34.73 13.89
C TYR A 359 28.81 35.02 14.23
N LEU A 360 28.31 34.60 15.38
CA LEU A 360 26.94 34.87 15.82
C LEU A 360 26.63 36.36 15.82
N TYR A 361 27.55 37.17 16.32
CA TYR A 361 27.40 38.62 16.33
C TYR A 361 27.38 39.21 14.88
N SER A 362 28.23 38.70 14.01
CA SER A 362 28.22 39.11 12.58
C SER A 362 26.95 38.80 11.84
N GLN A 363 26.18 37.80 12.28
CA GLN A 363 24.90 37.40 11.71
C GLN A 363 23.71 38.23 12.25
N LYS A 364 23.91 39.22 13.12
CA LYS A 364 22.84 39.98 13.77
C LYS A 364 21.74 40.44 12.79
N ASN A 365 22.12 41.17 11.72
CA ASN A 365 21.17 41.71 10.75
C ASN A 365 20.41 40.60 10.00
N HIS A 366 21.08 39.46 9.74
CA HIS A 366 20.46 38.33 9.09
C HIS A 366 19.46 37.63 10.02
N MET A 367 19.80 37.47 11.30
CA MET A 367 18.90 36.91 12.31
C MET A 367 17.68 37.80 12.56
N ILE A 368 17.86 39.12 12.60
CA ILE A 368 16.74 40.07 12.71
C ILE A 368 15.80 39.91 11.51
N PHE A 369 16.36 39.87 10.30
CA PHE A 369 15.57 39.62 9.09
C PHE A 369 14.79 38.31 9.12
N GLN A 370 15.42 37.22 9.59
CA GLN A 370 14.74 35.93 9.77
C GLN A 370 13.61 36.03 10.81
N ALA A 371 13.89 36.67 11.96
CA ALA A 371 12.91 36.88 13.00
C ALA A 371 11.68 37.67 12.53
N GLU A 372 11.87 38.72 11.73
CA GLU A 372 10.76 39.47 11.13
C GLU A 372 9.92 38.62 10.19
N GLY A 373 10.55 37.75 9.41
CA GLY A 373 9.86 36.81 8.53
C GLY A 373 9.05 35.74 9.30
N HIS A 374 9.49 35.33 10.49
CA HIS A 374 8.87 34.27 11.29
C HIS A 374 7.70 34.75 12.17
N LYS A 375 7.36 36.03 12.20
CA LYS A 375 6.24 36.59 12.98
C LYS A 375 4.87 35.98 12.69
N GLN A 376 4.76 35.17 11.65
CA GLN A 376 3.53 34.43 11.31
C GLN A 376 3.28 33.20 12.18
N ALA A 377 4.27 32.72 12.97
CA ALA A 377 4.06 31.73 14.02
C ALA A 377 3.58 32.43 15.30
N ASP A 378 2.86 31.70 16.18
CA ASP A 378 2.37 32.26 17.46
C ASP A 378 3.52 32.72 18.36
N ALA A 379 4.67 32.05 18.27
CA ALA A 379 5.90 32.45 18.92
C ALA A 379 7.13 32.03 18.11
N GLN A 380 8.28 32.62 18.40
CA GLN A 380 9.54 32.29 17.75
C GLN A 380 10.73 32.42 18.73
N CYS A 381 11.81 31.71 18.43
CA CYS A 381 13.03 31.74 19.21
C CYS A 381 14.26 31.46 18.34
N THR A 382 15.35 32.19 18.58
CA THR A 382 16.65 31.86 18.02
C THR A 382 17.49 31.07 19.02
N LEU A 383 17.72 29.79 18.70
CA LEU A 383 18.58 28.89 19.45
C LEU A 383 20.02 29.04 18.97
N CYS A 384 20.94 29.43 19.84
CA CYS A 384 22.35 29.55 19.46
C CYS A 384 23.26 28.71 20.33
N SER A 385 24.50 28.52 19.88
CA SER A 385 25.51 27.90 20.68
C SER A 385 25.86 28.76 21.91
N ARG A 386 26.31 28.11 23.00
CA ARG A 386 26.73 28.77 24.24
C ARG A 386 27.93 29.71 24.04
N ASP A 387 28.60 29.67 22.86
CA ASP A 387 29.62 30.64 22.50
C ASP A 387 29.15 32.10 22.58
N ILE A 388 27.84 32.35 22.46
CA ILE A 388 27.25 33.68 22.61
C ILE A 388 27.65 34.35 23.92
N HIS A 389 27.90 33.56 24.97
CA HIS A 389 28.31 34.04 26.28
C HIS A 389 29.77 34.50 26.32
N ASP A 390 30.55 34.23 25.28
CA ASP A 390 31.96 34.66 25.19
C ASP A 390 32.09 36.06 24.54
N LEU A 391 30.98 36.63 24.05
CA LEU A 391 30.98 38.02 23.57
C LEU A 391 31.19 39.00 24.75
N PRO A 392 31.78 40.16 24.51
CA PRO A 392 31.75 41.29 25.46
C PRO A 392 30.32 41.62 25.90
N ALA A 393 30.15 41.98 27.17
CA ALA A 393 28.83 42.22 27.74
C ALA A 393 27.96 43.23 26.94
N GLU A 394 28.57 44.25 26.39
CA GLU A 394 27.91 45.24 25.53
C GLU A 394 27.36 44.61 24.27
N LYS A 395 28.17 43.82 23.56
CA LYS A 395 27.75 43.11 22.35
C LYS A 395 26.68 42.08 22.65
N GLN A 396 26.78 41.36 23.78
CA GLN A 396 25.73 40.45 24.22
C GLN A 396 24.40 41.16 24.44
N LYS A 397 24.45 42.32 25.12
CA LYS A 397 23.26 43.11 25.39
C LYS A 397 22.66 43.64 24.09
N GLU A 398 23.46 44.27 23.23
CA GLU A 398 23.03 44.79 21.92
C GLU A 398 22.31 43.68 21.11
N LEU A 399 22.92 42.51 21.00
CA LEU A 399 22.35 41.41 20.21
C LEU A 399 21.05 40.88 20.81
N ARG A 400 20.98 40.71 22.14
CA ARG A 400 19.75 40.26 22.82
C ARG A 400 18.62 41.28 22.72
N ASP A 401 18.94 42.58 22.86
CA ASP A 401 17.93 43.60 22.77
C ASP A 401 17.39 43.69 21.35
N ALA A 402 18.23 43.65 20.31
CA ALA A 402 17.83 43.64 18.91
C ALA A 402 16.98 42.44 18.55
N MET A 403 17.33 41.24 19.01
CA MET A 403 16.56 40.04 18.77
C MET A 403 15.22 40.02 19.51
N ARG A 404 15.16 40.62 20.71
CA ARG A 404 13.91 40.79 21.46
C ARG A 404 12.98 41.79 20.76
N GLU A 405 13.50 42.90 20.25
CA GLU A 405 12.75 43.88 19.44
C GLU A 405 12.21 43.26 18.18
N ALA A 406 12.97 42.38 17.52
CA ALA A 406 12.52 41.58 16.39
C ALA A 406 11.48 40.50 16.74
N GLY A 407 11.16 40.30 18.04
CA GLY A 407 10.20 39.32 18.52
C GLY A 407 10.73 37.89 18.58
N SER A 408 12.05 37.67 18.45
CA SER A 408 12.69 36.36 18.53
C SER A 408 13.75 36.34 19.64
N PRO A 409 13.37 35.99 20.86
CA PRO A 409 14.35 35.94 21.95
C PRO A 409 15.47 34.98 21.59
N MET A 410 16.71 35.42 21.87
CA MET A 410 17.90 34.64 21.62
C MET A 410 18.35 33.91 22.85
N VAL A 411 18.55 32.61 22.75
CA VAL A 411 18.92 31.76 23.87
C VAL A 411 20.12 30.88 23.53
N GLY A 412 21.20 31.04 24.27
CA GLY A 412 22.41 30.20 24.18
C GLY A 412 22.20 28.85 24.86
N MET A 413 21.71 27.87 24.14
CA MET A 413 21.34 26.55 24.65
C MET A 413 22.16 25.42 24.07
N LEU A 414 22.55 25.53 22.79
CA LEU A 414 23.31 24.48 22.12
C LEU A 414 24.72 24.36 22.69
N PRO A 415 25.36 23.20 22.64
CA PRO A 415 26.75 23.04 23.02
C PRO A 415 27.66 24.05 22.30
N ARG A 416 28.83 24.30 22.85
CA ARG A 416 29.79 25.17 22.18
C ARG A 416 30.20 24.63 20.83
N LYS A 417 30.49 25.52 19.90
CA LYS A 417 30.90 25.15 18.52
C LYS A 417 32.08 24.16 18.51
N ASN A 418 33.07 24.42 19.41
CA ASN A 418 34.23 23.54 19.51
C ASN A 418 33.84 22.13 20.03
N GLU A 419 32.87 22.01 20.94
CA GLU A 419 32.39 20.74 21.46
C GLU A 419 31.69 19.91 20.37
N ILE A 420 30.87 20.58 19.57
CA ILE A 420 30.20 19.97 18.40
C ILE A 420 31.23 19.56 17.37
N ASP A 421 32.17 20.45 17.00
CA ASP A 421 33.22 20.19 16.04
C ASP A 421 34.06 18.97 16.43
N GLN A 422 34.46 18.90 17.72
CA GLN A 422 35.25 17.81 18.23
C GLN A 422 34.47 16.49 18.18
N SER A 423 33.22 16.48 18.62
CA SER A 423 32.37 15.31 18.55
C SER A 423 32.24 14.78 17.11
N CYS A 424 32.04 15.68 16.13
CA CYS A 424 31.93 15.27 14.72
C CYS A 424 33.25 14.71 14.17
N LEU A 425 34.40 15.29 14.60
CA LEU A 425 35.72 14.79 14.18
C LEU A 425 36.03 13.42 14.79
N ASP A 426 35.76 13.25 16.07
CA ASP A 426 35.97 11.97 16.74
C ASP A 426 35.11 10.87 16.10
N PHE A 427 33.88 11.19 15.73
CA PHE A 427 32.99 10.25 15.09
C PHE A 427 33.45 9.80 13.69
N ILE A 428 34.08 10.68 12.89
CA ILE A 428 34.63 10.27 11.59
C ILE A 428 35.94 9.50 11.70
N ARG A 429 36.67 9.62 12.86
CA ARG A 429 37.94 8.95 13.12
C ARG A 429 37.79 7.54 13.71
N GLN A 430 36.67 7.25 14.40
CA GLN A 430 36.45 6.00 15.15
C GLN A 430 36.68 4.70 14.36
N ASN A 431 36.67 4.73 13.03
CA ASN A 431 36.96 3.56 12.22
C ASN A 431 38.46 3.32 11.92
N GLU A 432 39.38 4.17 12.40
CA GLU A 432 40.83 3.90 12.23
C GLU A 432 41.33 2.82 13.20
N ASP A 433 40.75 2.75 14.41
CA ASP A 433 41.18 1.83 15.47
C ASP A 433 40.53 0.42 15.35
N GLU A 434 39.49 0.26 14.54
CA GLU A 434 38.75 -1.01 14.36
C GLU A 434 39.14 -1.79 13.07
N ARG A 435 40.15 -1.33 12.31
CA ARG A 435 40.64 -2.11 11.17
C ARG A 435 41.75 -3.08 11.62
N PRO A 436 41.55 -4.39 11.36
CA PRO A 436 42.57 -5.39 11.61
C PRO A 436 43.84 -5.20 10.74
#